data_6cc7096616bd91a55469f62cacccc398
#
_entry.id   6cc7096616bd91a55469f62cacccc398
#
_cell.length_a   1.000
_cell.length_b   1.000
_cell.length_c   1.000
_cell.angle_alpha   90.00
_cell.angle_beta   90.00
_cell.angle_gamma   90.00
#
_symmetry.space_group_name_H-M   'P 1'
#
loop_
_entity.id
_entity.type
_entity.pdbx_description
1 polymer ?
#
loop_
_entity_poly.entity_id
_entity_poly.type
_entity_poly.pdbx_seq_one_letter_code
_entity_poly.pdbx_strand_id
1 'polypeptide(L)'
;RTVYMALLMTCTFTRAAQLVDIMIWHDTTYHVISYLRARIVHAEQQVTNAPRGKGRAPKRERKSAKASDHKRLQQQLLQFIDEEVAYYADTIACLVQRYALDETCSVLSALAIQIQPQHEASLAESARVPAHRHQLYEIIQRLLTCMGDLHRYRELHSAVPDRHHRVFFHFTRAVLFYHQAHVLLPDHGNPSNQLAVVATTVGDSFGAVYQYYRALCVRVPFDNARHNLQRMLEKALHAWSSSARRDDVLVAWRQAALEDCPARRVPVPSISARWDSTHDYFDSLVAFHSLCVLRADLDTACVLHDAILRHMLMAVDMHELRAVDYLRMLVTGVCASMTT
;
A
#
# COMPACT_ATOMS: atom_id res chain seq x y z
N ARG A 1 -13.18 16.12 18.65
CA ARG A 1 -13.72 14.79 18.34
C ARG A 1 -15.21 14.70 18.57
N THR A 2 -15.72 15.01 19.76
CA THR A 2 -17.16 14.97 20.10
C THR A 2 -18.01 15.80 19.15
N VAL A 3 -17.56 17.01 18.77
CA VAL A 3 -18.28 17.87 17.81
C VAL A 3 -18.32 17.22 16.42
N TYR A 4 -17.21 16.68 15.94
CA TYR A 4 -17.16 16.00 14.65
C TYR A 4 -18.10 14.79 14.60
N MET A 5 -18.11 13.98 15.68
CA MET A 5 -19.05 12.85 15.78
C MET A 5 -20.49 13.30 15.81
N ALA A 6 -20.82 14.34 16.56
CA ALA A 6 -22.16 14.89 16.57
C ALA A 6 -22.59 15.35 15.17
N LEU A 7 -21.74 16.06 14.44
CA LEU A 7 -22.00 16.47 13.06
C LEU A 7 -22.18 15.26 12.13
N LEU A 8 -21.29 14.27 12.22
CA LEU A 8 -21.35 13.07 11.40
C LEU A 8 -22.65 12.28 11.66
N MET A 9 -23.11 12.21 12.90
CA MET A 9 -24.27 11.41 13.27
C MET A 9 -25.60 12.16 13.11
N THR A 10 -25.64 13.48 13.32
CA THR A 10 -26.89 14.23 13.29
C THR A 10 -27.16 14.97 11.99
N CYS A 11 -26.12 15.34 11.29
CA CYS A 11 -26.18 16.23 10.11
C CYS A 11 -25.51 15.62 8.87
N THR A 12 -25.42 14.30 8.75
CA THR A 12 -24.60 13.53 7.78
C THR A 12 -24.68 14.04 6.34
N PHE A 13 -25.86 14.46 5.88
CA PHE A 13 -26.10 14.90 4.50
C PHE A 13 -26.02 16.41 4.31
N THR A 14 -25.62 17.15 5.33
CA THR A 14 -25.47 18.60 5.23
C THR A 14 -24.06 18.97 4.76
N ARG A 15 -23.93 20.17 4.20
CA ARG A 15 -22.63 20.73 3.82
C ARG A 15 -21.66 20.84 5.02
N ALA A 16 -22.19 21.06 6.24
CA ALA A 16 -21.38 21.14 7.46
C ALA A 16 -20.74 19.80 7.86
N ALA A 17 -21.37 18.66 7.50
CA ALA A 17 -20.85 17.34 7.76
C ALA A 17 -19.97 16.78 6.61
N GLN A 18 -19.89 17.51 5.51
CA GLN A 18 -19.08 17.09 4.36
C GLN A 18 -17.61 16.96 4.79
N LEU A 19 -17.00 15.80 4.54
CA LEU A 19 -15.61 15.48 4.87
C LEU A 19 -15.28 15.49 6.38
N VAL A 20 -16.26 15.49 7.27
CA VAL A 20 -16.04 15.44 8.73
C VAL A 20 -15.28 14.17 9.13
N ASP A 21 -15.52 13.04 8.49
CA ASP A 21 -14.79 11.80 8.68
C ASP A 21 -13.30 11.96 8.37
N ILE A 22 -12.94 12.74 7.34
CA ILE A 22 -11.54 13.08 7.01
C ILE A 22 -10.95 13.99 8.11
N MET A 23 -11.72 14.96 8.62
CA MET A 23 -11.25 15.82 9.70
C MET A 23 -11.06 15.05 11.01
N ILE A 24 -11.92 14.06 11.32
CA ILE A 24 -11.71 13.15 12.44
C ILE A 24 -10.35 12.46 12.32
N TRP A 25 -10.03 11.92 11.14
CA TRP A 25 -8.75 11.27 10.91
C TRP A 25 -7.57 12.25 11.09
N HIS A 26 -7.57 13.36 10.39
CA HIS A 26 -6.44 14.30 10.38
C HIS A 26 -6.20 14.96 11.72
N ASP A 27 -7.25 15.53 12.34
CA ASP A 27 -7.12 16.40 13.49
C ASP A 27 -7.03 15.64 14.82
N THR A 28 -7.59 14.43 14.88
CA THR A 28 -7.67 13.71 16.15
C THR A 28 -6.86 12.42 16.18
N THR A 29 -6.75 11.70 15.08
CA THR A 29 -6.10 10.38 15.02
C THR A 29 -4.68 10.49 14.48
N TYR A 30 -4.54 10.93 13.21
CA TYR A 30 -3.25 10.97 12.53
C TYR A 30 -2.26 11.95 13.16
N HIS A 31 -2.76 13.09 13.65
CA HIS A 31 -1.92 14.06 14.36
C HIS A 31 -1.22 13.45 15.59
N VAL A 32 -1.95 12.70 16.41
CA VAL A 32 -1.40 12.01 17.59
C VAL A 32 -0.43 10.91 17.18
N ILE A 33 -0.78 10.09 16.18
CA ILE A 33 0.11 9.05 15.64
C ILE A 33 1.41 9.67 15.15
N SER A 34 1.34 10.72 14.34
CA SER A 34 2.52 11.42 13.80
C SER A 34 3.41 11.97 14.91
N TYR A 35 2.82 12.58 15.92
CA TYR A 35 3.55 13.10 17.09
C TYR A 35 4.28 11.98 17.85
N LEU A 36 3.59 10.90 18.18
CA LEU A 36 4.18 9.77 18.91
C LEU A 36 5.29 9.09 18.09
N ARG A 37 5.08 8.90 16.80
CA ARG A 37 6.10 8.34 15.89
C ARG A 37 7.34 9.21 15.80
N ALA A 38 7.20 10.52 15.69
CA ALA A 38 8.33 11.45 15.68
C ALA A 38 9.13 11.35 17.00
N ARG A 39 8.45 11.22 18.14
CA ARG A 39 9.11 11.04 19.44
C ARG A 39 9.82 9.70 19.57
N ILE A 40 9.24 8.62 19.04
CA ILE A 40 9.87 7.29 19.00
C ILE A 40 11.17 7.34 18.20
N VAL A 41 11.14 7.89 16.98
CA VAL A 41 12.34 8.05 16.14
C VAL A 41 13.40 8.90 16.85
N HIS A 42 13.01 9.99 17.50
CA HIS A 42 13.94 10.82 18.27
C HIS A 42 14.57 10.06 19.44
N ALA A 43 13.79 9.26 20.18
CA ALA A 43 14.30 8.43 21.27
C ALA A 43 15.28 7.36 20.75
N GLU A 44 15.01 6.72 19.61
CA GLU A 44 15.92 5.77 18.94
C GLU A 44 17.26 6.42 18.57
N GLN A 45 17.22 7.61 17.95
CA GLN A 45 18.42 8.35 17.60
C GLN A 45 19.26 8.72 18.83
N GLN A 46 18.62 9.03 19.95
CA GLN A 46 19.32 9.29 21.20
C GLN A 46 19.97 8.05 21.81
N VAL A 47 19.43 6.85 21.59
CA VAL A 47 20.02 5.59 22.01
C VAL A 47 21.25 5.25 21.17
N THR A 48 21.16 5.46 19.84
CA THR A 48 22.23 5.16 18.88
C THR A 48 23.38 6.17 18.95
N ASN A 49 23.08 7.46 19.07
CA ASN A 49 24.05 8.57 19.05
C ASN A 49 24.62 8.93 20.43
N ALA A 50 24.45 8.09 21.47
CA ALA A 50 24.97 8.37 22.79
C ALA A 50 26.51 8.48 22.74
N PRO A 51 27.09 9.67 23.00
CA PRO A 51 28.53 9.92 22.84
C PRO A 51 29.36 8.99 23.69
N ARG A 52 30.47 8.51 23.14
CA ARG A 52 31.50 7.70 23.84
C ARG A 52 32.29 8.52 24.89
N GLY A 53 31.72 9.61 25.41
CA GLY A 53 32.37 10.56 26.28
C GLY A 53 32.47 10.14 27.74
N LYS A 54 33.55 10.58 28.37
CA LYS A 54 33.92 10.42 29.80
C LYS A 54 32.99 11.27 30.67
N GLY A 55 31.82 10.77 31.05
CA GLY A 55 30.89 11.49 31.94
C GLY A 55 30.53 10.67 33.18
N ARG A 56 30.32 11.34 34.29
CA ARG A 56 30.27 10.88 35.69
C ARG A 56 29.14 9.93 36.13
N ALA A 57 28.25 9.48 35.21
CA ALA A 57 27.23 8.47 35.51
C ALA A 57 27.51 7.17 34.75
N PRO A 58 27.25 5.99 35.34
CA PRO A 58 27.53 4.71 34.68
C PRO A 58 26.74 4.59 33.37
N LYS A 59 27.47 4.33 32.30
CA LYS A 59 27.01 4.24 30.90
C LYS A 59 25.82 3.30 30.73
N ARG A 60 25.69 2.32 31.64
CA ARG A 60 24.64 1.28 31.64
C ARG A 60 23.29 1.85 32.08
N GLU A 61 23.24 2.74 33.07
CA GLU A 61 22.00 3.34 33.58
C GLU A 61 21.36 4.32 32.58
N ARG A 62 22.19 5.16 31.92
CA ARG A 62 21.69 6.09 30.89
C ARG A 62 21.14 5.38 29.66
N LYS A 63 21.76 4.28 29.23
CA LYS A 63 21.23 3.43 28.15
C LYS A 63 19.94 2.75 28.57
N SER A 64 19.83 2.28 29.79
CA SER A 64 18.64 1.63 30.35
C SER A 64 17.46 2.61 30.43
N ALA A 65 17.67 3.84 30.91
CA ALA A 65 16.62 4.85 31.00
C ALA A 65 16.08 5.26 29.63
N LYS A 66 16.97 5.47 28.65
CA LYS A 66 16.54 5.81 27.26
C LYS A 66 15.82 4.68 26.55
N ALA A 67 16.23 3.42 26.77
CA ALA A 67 15.53 2.25 26.25
C ALA A 67 14.15 2.08 26.90
N SER A 68 14.01 2.43 28.19
CA SER A 68 12.73 2.44 28.90
C SER A 68 11.78 3.50 28.33
N ASP A 69 12.27 4.71 28.03
CA ASP A 69 11.47 5.77 27.42
C ASP A 69 10.99 5.40 26.01
N HIS A 70 11.86 4.82 25.19
CA HIS A 70 11.48 4.31 23.87
C HIS A 70 10.35 3.27 23.97
N LYS A 71 10.51 2.27 24.83
CA LYS A 71 9.51 1.22 25.05
C LYS A 71 8.18 1.79 25.56
N ARG A 72 8.22 2.78 26.45
CA ARG A 72 7.03 3.46 26.96
C ARG A 72 6.28 4.20 25.85
N LEU A 73 6.99 4.95 25.00
CA LEU A 73 6.38 5.66 23.86
C LEU A 73 5.76 4.69 22.84
N GLN A 74 6.45 3.57 22.59
CA GLN A 74 5.93 2.51 21.72
C GLN A 74 4.64 1.91 22.29
N GLN A 75 4.60 1.61 23.60
CA GLN A 75 3.39 1.11 24.26
C GLN A 75 2.25 2.13 24.22
N GLN A 76 2.53 3.42 24.44
CA GLN A 76 1.53 4.49 24.31
C GLN A 76 0.95 4.57 22.90
N LEU A 77 1.80 4.45 21.88
CA LEU A 77 1.34 4.44 20.49
C LEU A 77 0.43 3.23 20.20
N LEU A 78 0.84 2.04 20.63
CA LEU A 78 0.05 0.81 20.41
C LEU A 78 -1.29 0.86 21.14
N GLN A 79 -1.31 1.32 22.38
CA GLN A 79 -2.55 1.50 23.13
C GLN A 79 -3.48 2.51 22.46
N PHE A 80 -2.95 3.66 22.04
CA PHE A 80 -3.72 4.66 21.30
C PHE A 80 -4.32 4.08 20.01
N ILE A 81 -3.54 3.30 19.25
CA ILE A 81 -4.03 2.64 18.04
C ILE A 81 -5.17 1.67 18.36
N ASP A 82 -5.08 0.91 19.45
CA ASP A 82 -6.14 -0.03 19.85
C ASP A 82 -7.45 0.71 20.23
N GLU A 83 -7.34 1.81 20.93
CA GLU A 83 -8.47 2.70 21.26
C GLU A 83 -9.10 3.29 19.99
N GLU A 84 -8.27 3.70 19.01
CA GLU A 84 -8.75 4.23 17.74
C GLU A 84 -9.44 3.16 16.89
N VAL A 85 -8.89 1.94 16.82
CA VAL A 85 -9.51 0.83 16.10
C VAL A 85 -10.92 0.55 16.65
N ALA A 86 -11.09 0.51 17.97
CA ALA A 86 -12.39 0.34 18.59
C ALA A 86 -13.33 1.51 18.25
N TYR A 87 -12.86 2.74 18.36
CA TYR A 87 -13.63 3.93 18.04
C TYR A 87 -14.15 3.96 16.58
N TYR A 88 -13.30 3.62 15.60
CA TYR A 88 -13.71 3.57 14.20
C TYR A 88 -14.68 2.42 13.93
N ALA A 89 -14.50 1.26 14.56
CA ALA A 89 -15.41 0.13 14.45
C ALA A 89 -16.81 0.50 14.97
N ASP A 90 -16.88 1.13 16.15
CA ASP A 90 -18.14 1.60 16.75
C ASP A 90 -18.81 2.68 15.87
N THR A 91 -18.01 3.60 15.30
CA THR A 91 -18.53 4.63 14.40
C THR A 91 -19.17 4.01 13.15
N ILE A 92 -18.52 3.04 12.53
CA ILE A 92 -19.05 2.31 11.36
C ILE A 92 -20.34 1.57 11.77
N ALA A 93 -20.32 0.83 12.87
CA ALA A 93 -21.47 0.09 13.36
C ALA A 93 -22.68 1.02 13.60
N CYS A 94 -22.46 2.18 14.25
CA CYS A 94 -23.50 3.19 14.46
C CYS A 94 -24.09 3.73 13.15
N LEU A 95 -23.25 4.02 12.13
CA LEU A 95 -23.72 4.50 10.83
C LEU A 95 -24.56 3.43 10.13
N VAL A 96 -24.10 2.19 10.11
CA VAL A 96 -24.80 1.07 9.46
C VAL A 96 -26.16 0.82 10.11
N GLN A 97 -26.21 0.79 11.42
CA GLN A 97 -27.46 0.61 12.17
C GLN A 97 -28.44 1.77 11.94
N ARG A 98 -27.94 3.01 12.07
CA ARG A 98 -28.76 4.22 11.96
C ARG A 98 -29.45 4.35 10.61
N TYR A 99 -28.77 3.95 9.54
CA TYR A 99 -29.24 4.10 8.17
C TYR A 99 -29.69 2.80 7.51
N ALA A 100 -29.72 1.67 8.24
CA ALA A 100 -30.09 0.34 7.76
C ALA A 100 -29.33 -0.05 6.46
N LEU A 101 -27.99 -0.05 6.54
CA LEU A 101 -27.14 -0.35 5.39
C LEU A 101 -26.80 -1.85 5.34
N ASP A 102 -27.78 -2.71 5.17
CA ASP A 102 -27.65 -4.17 5.26
C ASP A 102 -26.67 -4.75 4.22
N GLU A 103 -26.50 -4.08 3.06
CA GLU A 103 -25.55 -4.51 2.03
C GLU A 103 -24.09 -4.44 2.47
N THR A 104 -23.78 -3.66 3.50
CA THR A 104 -22.43 -3.60 4.08
C THR A 104 -22.13 -4.78 5.00
N CYS A 105 -23.14 -5.57 5.38
CA CYS A 105 -22.98 -6.65 6.37
C CYS A 105 -21.93 -7.69 5.98
N SER A 106 -21.84 -8.05 4.70
CA SER A 106 -20.82 -9.01 4.21
C SER A 106 -19.40 -8.48 4.39
N VAL A 107 -19.16 -7.20 4.07
CA VAL A 107 -17.90 -6.51 4.23
C VAL A 107 -17.51 -6.42 5.71
N LEU A 108 -18.45 -6.04 6.57
CA LEU A 108 -18.19 -5.85 8.00
C LEU A 108 -18.01 -7.18 8.73
N SER A 109 -18.76 -8.21 8.35
CA SER A 109 -18.58 -9.58 8.85
C SER A 109 -17.19 -10.13 8.53
N ALA A 110 -16.68 -9.92 7.31
CA ALA A 110 -15.33 -10.33 6.93
C ALA A 110 -14.24 -9.63 7.78
N LEU A 111 -14.55 -8.45 8.35
CA LEU A 111 -13.66 -7.68 9.21
C LEU A 111 -13.86 -7.95 10.70
N ALA A 112 -14.82 -8.81 11.05
CA ALA A 112 -15.27 -9.08 12.42
C ALA A 112 -15.78 -7.81 13.15
N ILE A 113 -16.34 -6.85 12.41
CA ILE A 113 -17.04 -5.70 12.98
C ILE A 113 -18.47 -6.13 13.29
N GLN A 114 -18.82 -6.14 14.57
CA GLN A 114 -20.13 -6.60 15.03
C GLN A 114 -21.14 -5.46 14.92
N ILE A 115 -22.29 -5.76 14.32
CA ILE A 115 -23.45 -4.88 14.27
C ILE A 115 -24.49 -5.48 15.20
N GLN A 116 -24.90 -4.74 16.22
CA GLN A 116 -26.01 -5.17 17.08
C GLN A 116 -27.33 -4.92 16.36
N PRO A 117 -28.22 -5.91 16.27
CA PRO A 117 -29.55 -5.70 15.69
C PRO A 117 -30.32 -4.69 16.53
N GLN A 118 -30.68 -3.55 15.95
CA GLN A 118 -31.63 -2.59 16.58
C GLN A 118 -32.99 -2.76 15.96
N HIS A 119 -34.02 -2.65 16.80
CA HIS A 119 -35.42 -2.81 16.38
C HIS A 119 -35.95 -1.67 15.50
N GLU A 120 -35.31 -0.50 15.50
CA GLU A 120 -35.72 0.64 14.66
C GLU A 120 -34.51 1.43 14.15
N ALA A 121 -34.37 1.48 12.83
CA ALA A 121 -33.40 2.34 12.16
C ALA A 121 -33.96 3.76 12.05
N SER A 122 -33.51 4.66 12.93
CA SER A 122 -34.11 6.00 13.09
C SER A 122 -34.02 6.91 11.87
N LEU A 123 -33.14 6.65 10.91
CA LEU A 123 -32.93 7.46 9.68
C LEU A 123 -32.86 6.63 8.40
N ALA A 124 -33.40 5.41 8.41
CA ALA A 124 -33.38 4.53 7.22
C ALA A 124 -34.05 5.19 6.00
N GLU A 125 -35.06 6.01 6.19
CA GLU A 125 -35.75 6.71 5.09
C GLU A 125 -34.82 7.72 4.38
N SER A 126 -33.97 8.42 5.10
CA SER A 126 -32.99 9.34 4.52
C SER A 126 -31.96 8.63 3.64
N ALA A 127 -31.66 7.35 3.93
CA ALA A 127 -30.75 6.54 3.13
C ALA A 127 -31.39 5.92 1.88
N ARG A 128 -32.71 6.04 1.70
CA ARG A 128 -33.38 5.61 0.46
C ARG A 128 -33.05 6.50 -0.74
N VAL A 129 -32.60 7.73 -0.52
CA VAL A 129 -32.10 8.60 -1.57
C VAL A 129 -30.76 8.05 -2.09
N PRO A 130 -30.63 7.69 -3.39
CA PRO A 130 -29.40 7.05 -3.89
C PRO A 130 -28.12 7.85 -3.64
N ALA A 131 -28.19 9.18 -3.76
CA ALA A 131 -27.05 10.05 -3.52
C ALA A 131 -26.60 10.01 -2.04
N HIS A 132 -27.54 10.01 -1.09
CA HIS A 132 -27.25 9.87 0.34
C HIS A 132 -26.64 8.50 0.66
N ARG A 133 -27.16 7.44 0.05
CA ARG A 133 -26.66 6.09 0.23
C ARG A 133 -25.22 5.97 -0.28
N HIS A 134 -24.94 6.53 -1.44
CA HIS A 134 -23.59 6.58 -1.99
C HIS A 134 -22.63 7.35 -1.07
N GLN A 135 -23.04 8.51 -0.56
CA GLN A 135 -22.25 9.28 0.40
C GLN A 135 -21.94 8.49 1.69
N LEU A 136 -22.89 7.72 2.19
CA LEU A 136 -22.65 6.84 3.35
C LEU A 136 -21.62 5.76 3.04
N TYR A 137 -21.67 5.14 1.85
CA TYR A 137 -20.65 4.17 1.44
C TYR A 137 -19.28 4.81 1.30
N GLU A 138 -19.18 6.04 0.78
CA GLU A 138 -17.93 6.78 0.75
C GLU A 138 -17.35 7.03 2.15
N ILE A 139 -18.19 7.44 3.09
CA ILE A 139 -17.80 7.63 4.50
C ILE A 139 -17.28 6.30 5.09
N ILE A 140 -18.05 5.22 4.96
CA ILE A 140 -17.67 3.90 5.48
C ILE A 140 -16.37 3.41 4.83
N GLN A 141 -16.24 3.57 3.52
CA GLN A 141 -15.02 3.19 2.78
C GLN A 141 -13.78 3.94 3.29
N ARG A 142 -13.90 5.25 3.56
CA ARG A 142 -12.80 6.05 4.13
C ARG A 142 -12.47 5.62 5.56
N LEU A 143 -13.47 5.36 6.40
CA LEU A 143 -13.27 4.85 7.76
C LEU A 143 -12.59 3.47 7.75
N LEU A 144 -12.99 2.55 6.86
CA LEU A 144 -12.33 1.26 6.67
C LEU A 144 -10.87 1.42 6.23
N THR A 145 -10.60 2.40 5.36
CA THR A 145 -9.22 2.70 4.92
C THR A 145 -8.38 3.23 6.09
N CYS A 146 -8.94 4.10 6.94
CA CYS A 146 -8.30 4.56 8.18
C CYS A 146 -7.98 3.40 9.14
N MET A 147 -8.91 2.45 9.30
CA MET A 147 -8.67 1.24 10.10
C MET A 147 -7.53 0.39 9.51
N GLY A 148 -7.45 0.26 8.19
CA GLY A 148 -6.32 -0.36 7.51
C GLY A 148 -4.99 0.34 7.85
N ASP A 149 -4.97 1.67 7.85
CA ASP A 149 -3.80 2.46 8.24
C ASP A 149 -3.43 2.24 9.71
N LEU A 150 -4.39 2.18 10.63
CA LEU A 150 -4.16 1.88 12.04
C LEU A 150 -3.50 0.50 12.22
N HIS A 151 -4.02 -0.53 11.56
CA HIS A 151 -3.43 -1.86 11.59
C HIS A 151 -2.03 -1.89 10.97
N ARG A 152 -1.77 -1.13 9.92
CA ARG A 152 -0.44 -0.99 9.31
C ARG A 152 0.54 -0.32 10.28
N TYR A 153 0.14 0.78 10.92
CA TYR A 153 0.98 1.44 11.94
C TYR A 153 1.23 0.54 13.15
N ARG A 154 0.21 -0.21 13.59
CA ARG A 154 0.37 -1.18 14.67
C ARG A 154 1.46 -2.19 14.36
N GLU A 155 1.42 -2.81 13.17
CA GLU A 155 2.40 -3.83 12.79
C GLU A 155 3.80 -3.23 12.65
N LEU A 156 3.95 -2.05 12.06
CA LEU A 156 5.24 -1.34 11.95
C LEU A 156 5.91 -1.09 13.31
N HIS A 157 5.13 -0.91 14.36
CA HIS A 157 5.63 -0.60 15.70
C HIS A 157 5.56 -1.76 16.69
N SER A 158 4.93 -2.88 16.37
CA SER A 158 4.88 -4.10 17.20
C SER A 158 5.82 -5.19 16.70
N ALA A 159 6.36 -5.08 15.51
CA ALA A 159 7.18 -6.12 14.90
C ALA A 159 8.48 -6.34 15.70
N VAL A 160 8.75 -7.61 15.99
CA VAL A 160 9.95 -8.04 16.71
C VAL A 160 10.94 -8.63 15.71
N PRO A 161 12.21 -8.21 15.72
CA PRO A 161 13.23 -8.80 14.87
C PRO A 161 13.41 -10.31 15.14
N ASP A 162 13.69 -11.07 14.09
CA ASP A 162 14.05 -12.48 14.18
C ASP A 162 15.44 -12.66 14.82
N ARG A 163 15.90 -13.94 14.90
CA ARG A 163 17.23 -14.28 15.42
C ARG A 163 18.40 -13.66 14.64
N HIS A 164 18.14 -13.21 13.41
CA HIS A 164 19.10 -12.54 12.54
C HIS A 164 18.88 -11.02 12.46
N HIS A 165 18.14 -10.45 13.42
CA HIS A 165 17.76 -9.03 13.45
C HIS A 165 16.98 -8.53 12.23
N ARG A 166 16.29 -9.45 11.51
CA ARG A 166 15.42 -9.09 10.38
C ARG A 166 14.00 -8.93 10.87
N VAL A 167 13.33 -7.90 10.36
CA VAL A 167 11.91 -7.64 10.65
C VAL A 167 11.09 -8.05 9.43
N PHE A 168 10.12 -8.92 9.64
CA PHE A 168 9.17 -9.33 8.62
C PHE A 168 7.81 -8.69 8.91
N PHE A 169 7.24 -8.06 7.89
CA PHE A 169 5.90 -7.49 7.95
C PHE A 169 4.96 -8.30 7.08
N HIS A 170 3.82 -8.68 7.59
CA HIS A 170 2.79 -9.40 6.84
C HIS A 170 1.62 -8.53 6.46
N PHE A 171 1.30 -7.50 7.25
CA PHE A 171 0.21 -6.54 7.06
C PHE A 171 -1.16 -7.19 6.78
N THR A 172 -1.37 -8.45 7.18
CA THR A 172 -2.56 -9.24 6.83
C THR A 172 -3.86 -8.51 7.21
N ARG A 173 -3.91 -7.92 8.41
CA ARG A 173 -5.09 -7.17 8.85
C ARG A 173 -5.28 -5.88 8.04
N ALA A 174 -4.22 -5.11 7.83
CA ALA A 174 -4.27 -3.88 7.04
C ALA A 174 -4.74 -4.15 5.60
N VAL A 175 -4.15 -5.16 4.95
CA VAL A 175 -4.52 -5.61 3.59
C VAL A 175 -5.99 -6.02 3.52
N LEU A 176 -6.50 -6.74 4.53
CA LEU A 176 -7.89 -7.15 4.59
C LEU A 176 -8.82 -5.93 4.62
N PHE A 177 -8.54 -4.92 5.47
CA PHE A 177 -9.33 -3.70 5.54
C PHE A 177 -9.32 -2.93 4.21
N TYR A 178 -8.18 -2.77 3.56
CA TYR A 178 -8.09 -2.09 2.26
C TYR A 178 -8.84 -2.85 1.17
N HIS A 179 -8.78 -4.19 1.15
CA HIS A 179 -9.55 -4.99 0.22
C HIS A 179 -11.06 -4.85 0.45
N GLN A 180 -11.52 -4.88 1.68
CA GLN A 180 -12.95 -4.70 1.99
C GLN A 180 -13.43 -3.28 1.67
N ALA A 181 -12.60 -2.25 1.90
CA ALA A 181 -12.87 -0.89 1.46
C ALA A 181 -13.00 -0.79 -0.07
N HIS A 182 -12.15 -1.53 -0.81
CA HIS A 182 -12.22 -1.61 -2.27
C HIS A 182 -13.45 -2.40 -2.76
N VAL A 183 -13.84 -3.47 -2.06
CA VAL A 183 -15.07 -4.24 -2.38
C VAL A 183 -16.31 -3.38 -2.22
N LEU A 184 -16.34 -2.54 -1.18
CA LEU A 184 -17.47 -1.64 -0.93
C LEU A 184 -17.63 -0.57 -2.02
N LEU A 185 -16.54 0.05 -2.47
CA LEU A 185 -16.50 1.05 -3.54
C LEU A 185 -15.28 0.82 -4.45
N PRO A 186 -15.44 -0.02 -5.49
CA PRO A 186 -14.32 -0.40 -6.34
C PRO A 186 -13.82 0.72 -7.26
N ASP A 187 -14.60 1.76 -7.45
CA ASP A 187 -14.29 2.91 -8.28
C ASP A 187 -13.50 4.04 -7.58
N HIS A 188 -13.09 3.81 -6.33
CA HIS A 188 -12.26 4.73 -5.55
C HIS A 188 -10.81 4.26 -5.46
N GLY A 189 -9.86 5.15 -5.76
CA GLY A 189 -8.42 4.84 -5.86
C GLY A 189 -7.68 4.72 -4.53
N ASN A 190 -8.18 5.33 -3.44
CA ASN A 190 -7.45 5.38 -2.18
C ASN A 190 -7.08 3.99 -1.59
N PRO A 191 -7.98 2.99 -1.50
CA PRO A 191 -7.60 1.67 -1.01
C PRO A 191 -6.49 1.01 -1.82
N SER A 192 -6.52 1.16 -3.15
CA SER A 192 -5.44 0.66 -4.02
C SER A 192 -4.11 1.36 -3.77
N ASN A 193 -4.12 2.69 -3.54
CA ASN A 193 -2.90 3.40 -3.14
C ASN A 193 -2.32 2.86 -1.83
N GLN A 194 -3.15 2.56 -0.83
CA GLN A 194 -2.67 1.99 0.44
C GLN A 194 -2.13 0.56 0.27
N LEU A 195 -2.75 -0.26 -0.57
CA LEU A 195 -2.21 -1.57 -0.95
C LEU A 195 -0.84 -1.45 -1.64
N ALA A 196 -0.64 -0.42 -2.49
CA ALA A 196 0.65 -0.14 -3.09
C ALA A 196 1.72 0.25 -2.06
N VAL A 197 1.36 1.04 -1.04
CA VAL A 197 2.25 1.38 0.08
C VAL A 197 2.67 0.13 0.85
N VAL A 198 1.74 -0.80 1.11
CA VAL A 198 2.06 -2.09 1.73
C VAL A 198 3.00 -2.89 0.85
N ALA A 199 2.69 -3.06 -0.44
CA ALA A 199 3.53 -3.80 -1.39
C ALA A 199 4.95 -3.22 -1.46
N THR A 200 5.09 -1.88 -1.50
CA THR A 200 6.40 -1.20 -1.44
C THR A 200 7.15 -1.53 -0.15
N THR A 201 6.46 -1.62 0.98
CA THR A 201 7.09 -1.89 2.29
C THR A 201 7.60 -3.32 2.40
N VAL A 202 6.90 -4.28 1.79
CA VAL A 202 7.33 -5.70 1.78
C VAL A 202 8.27 -6.05 0.63
N GLY A 203 8.58 -5.09 -0.25
CA GLY A 203 9.49 -5.27 -1.38
C GLY A 203 8.86 -5.87 -2.64
N ASP A 204 7.52 -5.96 -2.70
CA ASP A 204 6.80 -6.36 -3.93
C ASP A 204 6.68 -5.16 -4.88
N SER A 205 7.74 -4.93 -5.66
CA SER A 205 7.84 -3.80 -6.57
C SER A 205 6.77 -3.83 -7.66
N PHE A 206 6.50 -4.98 -8.25
CA PHE A 206 5.50 -5.12 -9.30
C PHE A 206 4.08 -4.97 -8.76
N GLY A 207 3.78 -5.59 -7.61
CA GLY A 207 2.50 -5.40 -6.93
C GLY A 207 2.23 -3.94 -6.58
N ALA A 208 3.27 -3.19 -6.17
CA ALA A 208 3.15 -1.76 -5.90
C ALA A 208 2.80 -0.95 -7.17
N VAL A 209 3.51 -1.18 -8.28
CA VAL A 209 3.22 -0.53 -9.58
C VAL A 209 1.79 -0.81 -10.03
N TYR A 210 1.38 -2.08 -10.01
CA TYR A 210 0.01 -2.49 -10.36
C TYR A 210 -1.04 -1.74 -9.52
N GLN A 211 -0.85 -1.67 -8.21
CA GLN A 211 -1.82 -1.03 -7.31
C GLN A 211 -1.83 0.50 -7.46
N TYR A 212 -0.68 1.15 -7.71
CA TYR A 212 -0.65 2.58 -8.01
C TYR A 212 -1.37 2.91 -9.31
N TYR A 213 -1.18 2.13 -10.38
CA TYR A 213 -1.93 2.32 -11.62
C TYR A 213 -3.43 2.14 -11.39
N ARG A 214 -3.84 1.11 -10.64
CA ARG A 214 -5.26 0.95 -10.26
C ARG A 214 -5.80 2.15 -9.51
N ALA A 215 -5.01 2.75 -8.61
CA ALA A 215 -5.42 3.94 -7.88
C ALA A 215 -5.63 5.16 -8.78
N LEU A 216 -4.97 5.23 -9.93
CA LEU A 216 -5.08 6.31 -10.90
C LEU A 216 -6.15 6.10 -11.97
N CYS A 217 -6.40 4.84 -12.37
CA CYS A 217 -7.26 4.49 -13.50
C CYS A 217 -8.68 4.07 -13.08
N VAL A 218 -9.22 4.67 -12.03
CA VAL A 218 -10.59 4.49 -11.54
C VAL A 218 -11.39 5.78 -11.68
N ARG A 219 -12.72 5.72 -11.51
CA ARG A 219 -13.60 6.89 -11.67
C ARG A 219 -13.26 8.03 -10.70
N VAL A 220 -12.87 7.69 -9.46
CA VAL A 220 -12.43 8.64 -8.43
C VAL A 220 -10.97 8.33 -8.10
N PRO A 221 -10.02 8.89 -8.88
CA PRO A 221 -8.60 8.64 -8.69
C PRO A 221 -8.11 9.17 -7.34
N PHE A 222 -6.99 8.62 -6.86
CA PHE A 222 -6.28 9.17 -5.71
C PHE A 222 -5.06 9.96 -6.19
N ASP A 223 -5.13 11.28 -6.17
CA ASP A 223 -4.15 12.18 -6.79
C ASP A 223 -2.71 11.93 -6.33
N ASN A 224 -2.51 11.67 -5.04
CA ASN A 224 -1.17 11.39 -4.49
C ASN A 224 -0.54 10.09 -5.04
N ALA A 225 -1.33 9.18 -5.63
CA ALA A 225 -0.82 7.94 -6.20
C ALA A 225 0.14 8.20 -7.37
N ARG A 226 -0.06 9.29 -8.15
CA ARG A 226 0.84 9.68 -9.23
C ARG A 226 2.24 10.00 -8.72
N HIS A 227 2.33 10.82 -7.69
CA HIS A 227 3.61 11.17 -7.08
C HIS A 227 4.29 9.96 -6.41
N ASN A 228 3.50 9.11 -5.73
CA ASN A 228 4.00 7.89 -5.12
C ASN A 228 4.55 6.91 -6.15
N LEU A 229 3.82 6.72 -7.26
CA LEU A 229 4.25 5.88 -8.39
C LEU A 229 5.56 6.42 -8.99
N GLN A 230 5.63 7.71 -9.28
CA GLN A 230 6.84 8.32 -9.85
C GLN A 230 8.06 8.08 -8.95
N ARG A 231 7.97 8.37 -7.67
CA ARG A 231 9.07 8.14 -6.71
C ARG A 231 9.48 6.66 -6.63
N MET A 232 8.51 5.77 -6.71
CA MET A 232 8.76 4.33 -6.70
C MET A 232 9.49 3.91 -7.97
N LEU A 233 9.08 4.38 -9.15
CA LEU A 233 9.72 4.10 -10.42
C LEU A 233 11.15 4.68 -10.49
N GLU A 234 11.37 5.90 -10.00
CA GLU A 234 12.70 6.52 -9.89
C GLU A 234 13.64 5.67 -9.02
N LYS A 235 13.16 5.21 -7.87
CA LYS A 235 13.93 4.33 -6.97
C LYS A 235 14.24 2.98 -7.63
N ALA A 236 13.26 2.38 -8.30
CA ALA A 236 13.43 1.10 -8.99
C ALA A 236 14.43 1.22 -10.15
N LEU A 237 14.35 2.29 -10.94
CA LEU A 237 15.29 2.55 -12.02
C LEU A 237 16.71 2.75 -11.50
N HIS A 238 16.89 3.49 -10.42
CA HIS A 238 18.19 3.67 -9.78
C HIS A 238 18.78 2.33 -9.30
N ALA A 239 17.98 1.51 -8.62
CA ALA A 239 18.40 0.20 -8.14
C ALA A 239 18.79 -0.72 -9.31
N TRP A 240 17.98 -0.77 -10.37
CA TRP A 240 18.25 -1.55 -11.57
C TRP A 240 19.50 -1.06 -12.32
N SER A 241 19.68 0.26 -12.47
CA SER A 241 20.85 0.85 -13.13
C SER A 241 22.18 0.58 -12.40
N SER A 242 22.12 0.38 -11.09
CA SER A 242 23.26 0.10 -10.22
C SER A 242 23.54 -1.41 -10.08
N SER A 243 22.69 -2.25 -10.68
CA SER A 243 22.80 -3.71 -10.58
C SER A 243 23.82 -4.23 -11.57
N ALA A 244 24.74 -5.09 -11.13
CA ALA A 244 25.69 -5.79 -12.01
C ALA A 244 24.97 -6.63 -13.10
N ARG A 245 23.75 -7.07 -12.81
CA ARG A 245 22.89 -7.86 -13.69
C ARG A 245 22.37 -7.11 -14.91
N ARG A 246 22.26 -5.76 -14.84
CA ARG A 246 21.82 -4.93 -15.96
C ARG A 246 22.66 -5.20 -17.20
N ASP A 247 23.97 -5.18 -17.06
CA ASP A 247 24.87 -5.31 -18.20
C ASP A 247 24.82 -6.71 -18.79
N ASP A 248 24.72 -7.75 -17.94
CA ASP A 248 24.60 -9.14 -18.39
C ASP A 248 23.30 -9.36 -19.18
N VAL A 249 22.16 -8.85 -18.68
CA VAL A 249 20.87 -8.92 -19.37
C VAL A 249 20.93 -8.18 -20.70
N LEU A 250 21.45 -6.95 -20.73
CA LEU A 250 21.51 -6.14 -21.94
C LEU A 250 22.46 -6.73 -22.99
N VAL A 251 23.59 -7.26 -22.57
CA VAL A 251 24.55 -7.92 -23.49
C VAL A 251 23.92 -9.18 -24.09
N ALA A 252 23.36 -10.06 -23.27
CA ALA A 252 22.72 -11.29 -23.72
C ALA A 252 21.60 -11.02 -24.73
N TRP A 253 20.75 -10.03 -24.45
CA TRP A 253 19.61 -9.70 -25.32
C TRP A 253 20.00 -8.93 -26.57
N ARG A 254 21.00 -8.06 -26.53
CA ARG A 254 21.59 -7.44 -27.75
C ARG A 254 22.21 -8.49 -28.67
N GLN A 255 22.90 -9.48 -28.11
CA GLN A 255 23.44 -10.59 -28.90
C GLN A 255 22.31 -11.41 -29.53
N ALA A 256 21.28 -11.78 -28.77
CA ALA A 256 20.13 -12.49 -29.30
C ALA A 256 19.38 -11.71 -30.40
N ALA A 257 19.24 -10.39 -30.28
CA ALA A 257 18.65 -9.54 -31.31
C ALA A 257 19.46 -9.46 -32.58
N LEU A 258 20.81 -9.53 -32.50
CA LEU A 258 21.70 -9.59 -33.66
C LEU A 258 21.65 -10.95 -34.37
N GLU A 259 21.39 -12.03 -33.61
CA GLU A 259 21.28 -13.39 -34.13
C GLU A 259 19.89 -13.66 -34.79
N ASP A 260 18.86 -12.93 -34.40
CA ASP A 260 17.48 -13.01 -34.94
C ASP A 260 17.29 -12.26 -36.30
N CYS A 261 18.38 -11.84 -36.95
CA CYS A 261 18.31 -11.27 -38.29
C CYS A 261 17.67 -12.29 -39.27
N PRO A 262 16.60 -11.94 -40.05
CA PRO A 262 15.74 -12.89 -40.77
C PRO A 262 16.44 -13.73 -41.86
N ALA A 263 17.72 -13.51 -42.07
CA ALA A 263 18.55 -14.31 -43.01
C ALA A 263 19.06 -15.63 -42.41
N ARG A 264 18.94 -15.86 -41.11
CA ARG A 264 19.31 -17.11 -40.45
C ARG A 264 18.25 -17.55 -39.49
N ARG A 265 17.55 -18.64 -39.81
CA ARG A 265 16.79 -19.42 -38.82
C ARG A 265 17.81 -20.07 -37.87
N VAL A 266 18.22 -19.33 -36.84
CA VAL A 266 19.04 -19.87 -35.77
C VAL A 266 18.11 -20.30 -34.65
N PRO A 267 18.34 -21.48 -34.02
CA PRO A 267 17.53 -21.94 -32.88
C PRO A 267 17.59 -20.90 -31.77
N VAL A 268 16.44 -20.73 -31.09
CA VAL A 268 16.33 -19.91 -29.90
C VAL A 268 17.51 -20.14 -28.99
N PRO A 269 18.29 -19.08 -28.60
CA PRO A 269 19.48 -19.27 -27.77
C PRO A 269 19.15 -20.07 -26.56
N SER A 270 19.87 -21.14 -26.34
CA SER A 270 19.73 -21.98 -25.18
C SER A 270 19.97 -21.16 -23.91
N ILE A 271 18.93 -20.92 -23.10
CA ILE A 271 18.95 -20.90 -21.62
C ILE A 271 19.81 -19.84 -20.90
N SER A 272 20.85 -19.23 -21.47
CA SER A 272 21.71 -18.28 -20.73
C SER A 272 21.12 -16.90 -20.49
N ALA A 273 19.99 -16.58 -21.11
CA ALA A 273 19.25 -15.33 -20.94
C ALA A 273 17.98 -15.50 -20.05
N ARG A 274 17.89 -16.58 -19.30
CA ARG A 274 16.76 -16.85 -18.39
C ARG A 274 16.92 -16.03 -17.11
N TRP A 275 15.86 -15.34 -16.67
CA TRP A 275 15.85 -14.80 -15.31
C TRP A 275 15.93 -15.94 -14.30
N ASP A 276 16.83 -15.83 -13.33
CA ASP A 276 17.05 -16.89 -12.33
C ASP A 276 15.84 -17.05 -11.39
N SER A 277 14.97 -16.05 -11.33
CA SER A 277 13.78 -16.11 -10.51
C SER A 277 12.64 -15.25 -11.09
N THR A 278 11.41 -15.58 -10.73
CA THR A 278 10.23 -14.75 -11.03
C THR A 278 10.37 -13.32 -10.51
N HIS A 279 11.09 -13.15 -9.41
CA HIS A 279 11.35 -11.82 -8.81
C HIS A 279 12.20 -10.95 -9.75
N ASP A 280 13.26 -11.49 -10.31
CA ASP A 280 14.12 -10.77 -11.25
C ASP A 280 13.38 -10.38 -12.54
N TYR A 281 12.47 -11.23 -12.99
CA TYR A 281 11.59 -10.93 -14.10
C TYR A 281 10.68 -9.73 -13.81
N PHE A 282 10.03 -9.70 -12.66
CA PHE A 282 9.17 -8.59 -12.26
C PHE A 282 9.96 -7.31 -12.01
N ASP A 283 11.18 -7.38 -11.46
CA ASP A 283 12.02 -6.20 -11.31
C ASP A 283 12.45 -5.63 -12.69
N SER A 284 12.70 -6.48 -13.67
CA SER A 284 12.97 -6.06 -15.05
C SER A 284 11.74 -5.42 -15.70
N LEU A 285 10.54 -5.95 -15.44
CA LEU A 285 9.27 -5.37 -15.91
C LEU A 285 9.03 -3.98 -15.28
N VAL A 286 9.32 -3.82 -13.99
CA VAL A 286 9.24 -2.52 -13.32
C VAL A 286 10.28 -1.54 -13.87
N ALA A 287 11.50 -2.00 -14.15
CA ALA A 287 12.53 -1.19 -14.79
C ALA A 287 12.11 -0.73 -16.19
N PHE A 288 11.50 -1.60 -16.99
CA PHE A 288 10.93 -1.23 -18.28
C PHE A 288 9.87 -0.13 -18.15
N HIS A 289 8.90 -0.30 -17.24
CA HIS A 289 7.90 0.75 -16.96
C HIS A 289 8.56 2.05 -16.52
N SER A 290 9.62 1.98 -15.71
CA SER A 290 10.36 3.16 -15.25
C SER A 290 11.02 3.89 -16.40
N LEU A 291 11.68 3.18 -17.31
CA LEU A 291 12.31 3.76 -18.50
C LEU A 291 11.29 4.47 -19.41
N CYS A 292 10.12 3.84 -19.62
CA CYS A 292 9.06 4.40 -20.45
C CYS A 292 8.43 5.65 -19.81
N VAL A 293 8.02 5.56 -18.56
CA VAL A 293 7.29 6.66 -17.87
C VAL A 293 8.18 7.86 -17.59
N LEU A 294 9.44 7.62 -17.21
CA LEU A 294 10.43 8.67 -16.96
C LEU A 294 11.12 9.16 -18.23
N ARG A 295 10.81 8.54 -19.38
CA ARG A 295 11.42 8.83 -20.71
C ARG A 295 12.94 8.80 -20.67
N ALA A 296 13.49 7.81 -19.95
CA ALA A 296 14.91 7.61 -19.78
C ALA A 296 15.37 6.44 -20.68
N ASP A 297 16.48 6.58 -21.40
CA ASP A 297 17.15 5.52 -22.18
C ASP A 297 16.17 4.59 -22.95
N LEU A 298 15.49 5.14 -23.96
CA LEU A 298 14.50 4.40 -24.75
C LEU A 298 15.09 3.23 -25.53
N ASP A 299 16.37 3.28 -25.90
CA ASP A 299 17.04 2.17 -26.57
C ASP A 299 17.13 0.95 -25.65
N THR A 300 17.50 1.17 -24.39
CA THR A 300 17.46 0.13 -23.37
C THR A 300 16.03 -0.36 -23.11
N ALA A 301 15.02 0.53 -23.12
CA ALA A 301 13.64 0.13 -22.97
C ALA A 301 13.17 -0.82 -24.08
N CYS A 302 13.55 -0.58 -25.35
CA CYS A 302 13.22 -1.46 -26.48
C CYS A 302 13.83 -2.86 -26.29
N VAL A 303 15.11 -2.93 -25.93
CA VAL A 303 15.80 -4.21 -25.67
C VAL A 303 15.14 -4.98 -24.53
N LEU A 304 14.80 -4.28 -23.45
CA LEU A 304 14.18 -4.88 -22.27
C LEU A 304 12.74 -5.34 -22.55
N HIS A 305 11.99 -4.61 -23.38
CA HIS A 305 10.65 -4.99 -23.84
C HIS A 305 10.68 -6.35 -24.57
N ASP A 306 11.58 -6.51 -25.55
CA ASP A 306 11.70 -7.76 -26.32
C ASP A 306 12.10 -8.93 -25.41
N ALA A 307 13.00 -8.69 -24.47
CA ALA A 307 13.40 -9.66 -23.46
C ALA A 307 12.20 -10.12 -22.61
N ILE A 308 11.42 -9.18 -22.11
CA ILE A 308 10.23 -9.43 -21.28
C ILE A 308 9.20 -10.26 -22.04
N LEU A 309 8.90 -9.88 -23.29
CA LEU A 309 7.92 -10.61 -24.14
C LEU A 309 8.37 -12.05 -24.42
N ARG A 310 9.63 -12.27 -24.77
CA ARG A 310 10.16 -13.62 -25.02
C ARG A 310 10.07 -14.49 -23.76
N HIS A 311 10.45 -13.95 -22.61
CA HIS A 311 10.34 -14.68 -21.35
C HIS A 311 8.87 -14.98 -20.99
N MET A 312 7.98 -14.02 -21.20
CA MET A 312 6.54 -14.21 -20.95
C MET A 312 5.99 -15.38 -21.79
N LEU A 313 6.35 -15.46 -23.06
CA LEU A 313 5.95 -16.58 -23.94
C LEU A 313 6.47 -17.92 -23.42
N MET A 314 7.75 -17.99 -23.04
CA MET A 314 8.33 -19.21 -22.44
C MET A 314 7.67 -19.56 -21.10
N ALA A 315 7.41 -18.57 -20.25
CA ALA A 315 6.79 -18.79 -18.94
C ALA A 315 5.33 -19.29 -19.06
N VAL A 316 4.60 -18.93 -20.12
CA VAL A 316 3.28 -19.50 -20.43
C VAL A 316 3.41 -21.00 -20.70
N ASP A 317 4.34 -21.39 -21.57
CA ASP A 317 4.55 -22.80 -21.94
C ASP A 317 5.01 -23.64 -20.75
N MET A 318 5.81 -23.07 -19.85
CA MET A 318 6.37 -23.75 -18.68
C MET A 318 5.47 -23.65 -17.43
N HIS A 319 4.37 -22.93 -17.46
CA HIS A 319 3.47 -22.70 -16.32
C HIS A 319 4.16 -22.06 -15.10
N GLU A 320 5.18 -21.23 -15.34
CA GLU A 320 5.99 -20.60 -14.28
C GLU A 320 5.29 -19.42 -13.60
N LEU A 321 4.38 -18.74 -14.29
CA LEU A 321 3.60 -17.61 -13.77
C LEU A 321 2.16 -18.01 -13.48
N ARG A 322 1.58 -17.44 -12.45
CA ARG A 322 0.16 -17.66 -12.12
C ARG A 322 -0.74 -16.83 -13.03
N ALA A 323 -1.95 -17.29 -13.30
CA ALA A 323 -2.93 -16.54 -14.10
C ALA A 323 -3.17 -15.11 -13.60
N VAL A 324 -3.12 -14.91 -12.27
CA VAL A 324 -3.26 -13.57 -11.66
C VAL A 324 -2.09 -12.65 -12.02
N ASP A 325 -0.90 -13.17 -12.23
CA ASP A 325 0.28 -12.37 -12.58
C ASP A 325 0.17 -11.86 -14.02
N TYR A 326 -0.31 -12.69 -14.96
CA TYR A 326 -0.64 -12.26 -16.33
C TYR A 326 -1.70 -11.17 -16.35
N LEU A 327 -2.79 -11.35 -15.58
CA LEU A 327 -3.83 -10.34 -15.47
C LEU A 327 -3.29 -9.00 -14.95
N ARG A 328 -2.44 -9.03 -13.93
CA ARG A 328 -1.79 -7.83 -13.39
C ARG A 328 -0.90 -7.15 -14.43
N MET A 329 -0.15 -7.91 -15.22
CA MET A 329 0.70 -7.37 -16.29
C MET A 329 -0.14 -6.68 -17.37
N LEU A 330 -1.24 -7.30 -17.81
CA LEU A 330 -2.16 -6.70 -18.79
C LEU A 330 -2.78 -5.40 -18.26
N VAL A 331 -3.32 -5.42 -17.05
CA VAL A 331 -3.90 -4.23 -16.40
C VAL A 331 -2.86 -3.13 -16.25
N THR A 332 -1.65 -3.47 -15.82
CA THR A 332 -0.55 -2.49 -15.68
C THR A 332 -0.19 -1.86 -17.02
N GLY A 333 -0.09 -2.64 -18.09
CA GLY A 333 0.20 -2.14 -19.43
C GLY A 333 -0.88 -1.21 -19.97
N VAL A 334 -2.16 -1.58 -19.83
CA VAL A 334 -3.29 -0.74 -20.23
C VAL A 334 -3.33 0.55 -19.42
N CYS A 335 -3.22 0.47 -18.10
CA CYS A 335 -3.23 1.66 -17.24
C CYS A 335 -2.04 2.58 -17.49
N ALA A 336 -0.85 2.03 -17.75
CA ALA A 336 0.32 2.83 -18.11
C ALA A 336 0.06 3.64 -19.40
N SER A 337 -0.54 3.03 -20.42
CA SER A 337 -0.87 3.73 -21.67
C SER A 337 -1.95 4.81 -21.53
N MET A 338 -2.76 4.76 -20.47
CA MET A 338 -3.79 5.77 -20.18
C MET A 338 -3.25 6.94 -19.34
N THR A 339 -2.12 6.78 -18.69
CA THR A 339 -1.57 7.77 -17.73
C THR A 339 -0.34 8.52 -18.25
N THR A 340 0.28 8.05 -19.32
CA THR A 340 1.38 8.70 -20.06
C THR A 340 0.87 9.65 -21.11
#